data_8811ce236a8177d8b65a6444e50b272a
#
_entry.id   8811ce236a8177d8b65a6444e50b272a
#
_cell.length_a   1.000
_cell.length_b   1.000
_cell.length_c   1.000
_cell.angle_alpha   90.00
_cell.angle_beta   90.00
_cell.angle_gamma   90.00
#
_symmetry.space_group_name_H-M   'P 1'
#
loop_
_entity.id
_entity.type
_entity.pdbx_description
1 polymer ?
#
loop_
_entity_poly.entity_id
_entity_poly.type
_entity_poly.pdbx_seq_one_letter_code
_entity_poly.pdbx_strand_id
1 'polypeptide(L)'
;MHKIQRQLHKDHFHLQRLLHCLSHEIDCYSFDSKRAPDLDVILSALDYVRIYPDKWHHPAEDVIFEKLIQKKVKESELIKELQNEHQQIIQETNRVLELFNNVAEDCIVTADELLTAARHFITLQIQHLEKENEHVYPLMDSSFSEKDWREIEKEVILQSDPLFGSTSKKEYDHLYRYIITLEKSKEN
;
A
#
# COMPACT_ATOMS: atom_id res chain seq x y z
N MET A 1 12.37 16.22 10.43
CA MET A 1 11.49 15.44 9.48
C MET A 1 10.47 16.36 8.82
N HIS A 2 10.50 16.45 7.51
CA HIS A 2 9.63 17.30 6.70
C HIS A 2 8.17 16.78 6.67
N LYS A 3 7.18 17.67 6.39
CA LYS A 3 5.75 17.29 6.39
C LYS A 3 5.42 16.20 5.37
N ILE A 4 6.03 16.22 4.16
CA ILE A 4 5.85 15.18 3.13
C ILE A 4 6.37 13.85 3.65
N GLN A 5 7.60 13.80 4.15
CA GLN A 5 8.18 12.59 4.73
C GLN A 5 7.31 12.02 5.86
N ARG A 6 6.77 12.89 6.72
CA ARG A 6 5.86 12.47 7.81
C ARG A 6 4.58 11.85 7.27
N GLN A 7 4.04 12.38 6.16
CA GLN A 7 2.86 11.81 5.52
C GLN A 7 3.18 10.42 4.95
N LEU A 8 4.27 10.27 4.22
CA LEU A 8 4.68 8.98 3.65
C LEU A 8 4.90 7.91 4.74
N HIS A 9 5.56 8.25 5.86
CA HIS A 9 5.66 7.32 6.99
C HIS A 9 4.31 6.92 7.57
N LYS A 10 3.37 7.87 7.63
CA LYS A 10 2.02 7.60 8.10
C LYS A 10 1.27 6.69 7.13
N ASP A 11 1.44 6.91 5.84
CA ASP A 11 0.83 6.08 4.79
C ASP A 11 1.37 4.64 4.85
N HIS A 12 2.67 4.45 5.05
CA HIS A 12 3.27 3.12 5.26
C HIS A 12 2.67 2.40 6.47
N PHE A 13 2.53 3.10 7.59
CA PHE A 13 1.87 2.53 8.77
C PHE A 13 0.42 2.09 8.47
N HIS A 14 -0.33 2.92 7.73
CA HIS A 14 -1.71 2.60 7.33
C HIS A 14 -1.77 1.43 6.35
N LEU A 15 -0.86 1.40 5.37
CA LEU A 15 -0.75 0.30 4.41
C LEU A 15 -0.42 -1.03 5.08
N GLN A 16 0.49 -1.06 6.05
CA GLN A 16 0.79 -2.27 6.82
C GLN A 16 -0.44 -2.81 7.55
N ARG A 17 -1.25 -1.93 8.14
CA ARG A 17 -2.52 -2.32 8.79
C ARG A 17 -3.51 -2.93 7.80
N LEU A 18 -3.63 -2.31 6.62
CA LEU A 18 -4.49 -2.80 5.55
C LEU A 18 -4.02 -4.16 5.02
N LEU A 19 -2.74 -4.30 4.72
CA LEU A 19 -2.15 -5.55 4.22
C LEU A 19 -2.30 -6.69 5.22
N HIS A 20 -2.19 -6.37 6.51
CA HIS A 20 -2.46 -7.33 7.57
C HIS A 20 -3.93 -7.78 7.60
N CYS A 21 -4.87 -6.85 7.46
CA CYS A 21 -6.29 -7.15 7.33
C CYS A 21 -6.56 -8.03 6.09
N LEU A 22 -6.00 -7.66 4.95
CA LEU A 22 -6.15 -8.42 3.70
C LEU A 22 -5.57 -9.84 3.84
N SER A 23 -4.38 -9.99 4.43
CA SER A 23 -3.79 -11.31 4.69
C SER A 23 -4.69 -12.18 5.55
N HIS A 24 -5.30 -11.61 6.59
CA HIS A 24 -6.24 -12.32 7.45
C HIS A 24 -7.48 -12.82 6.68
N GLU A 25 -8.03 -12.02 5.77
CA GLU A 25 -9.15 -12.42 4.93
C GLU A 25 -8.76 -13.52 3.93
N ILE A 26 -7.58 -13.39 3.30
CA ILE A 26 -7.06 -14.41 2.37
C ILE A 26 -6.86 -15.76 3.07
N ASP A 27 -6.42 -15.76 4.32
CA ASP A 27 -6.26 -17.01 5.09
C ASP A 27 -7.60 -17.67 5.41
N CYS A 28 -8.71 -16.92 5.42
CA CYS A 28 -10.05 -17.48 5.58
C CYS A 28 -10.53 -18.34 4.40
N TYR A 29 -9.88 -18.27 3.23
CA TYR A 29 -10.13 -19.18 2.11
C TYR A 29 -9.56 -20.60 2.31
N SER A 30 -8.82 -20.85 3.41
CA SER A 30 -8.32 -22.19 3.70
C SER A 30 -9.45 -23.14 4.10
N PHE A 31 -9.31 -24.43 3.77
CA PHE A 31 -10.29 -25.48 4.11
C PHE A 31 -10.51 -25.65 5.64
N ASP A 32 -9.50 -25.28 6.42
CA ASP A 32 -9.56 -25.39 7.89
C ASP A 32 -10.12 -24.13 8.55
N SER A 33 -10.47 -23.12 7.77
CA SER A 33 -11.02 -21.87 8.31
C SER A 33 -12.43 -22.11 8.86
N LYS A 34 -12.65 -21.62 10.10
CA LYS A 34 -13.97 -21.66 10.74
C LYS A 34 -14.92 -20.54 10.28
N ARG A 35 -14.41 -19.62 9.47
CA ARG A 35 -15.12 -18.43 9.01
C ARG A 35 -14.96 -18.28 7.50
N ALA A 36 -16.05 -17.89 6.83
CA ALA A 36 -15.95 -17.47 5.44
C ALA A 36 -15.21 -16.11 5.32
N PRO A 37 -14.44 -15.90 4.24
CA PRO A 37 -13.84 -14.60 3.97
C PRO A 37 -14.92 -13.53 3.73
N ASP A 38 -14.61 -12.30 4.11
CA ASP A 38 -15.44 -11.13 3.82
C ASP A 38 -14.98 -10.50 2.49
N LEU A 39 -15.72 -10.81 1.42
CA LEU A 39 -15.38 -10.36 0.07
C LEU A 39 -15.48 -8.84 -0.06
N ASP A 40 -16.41 -8.19 0.65
CA ASP A 40 -16.56 -6.74 0.62
C ASP A 40 -15.34 -6.04 1.26
N VAL A 41 -14.79 -6.63 2.33
CA VAL A 41 -13.53 -6.16 2.94
C VAL A 41 -12.37 -6.28 1.97
N ILE A 42 -12.24 -7.43 1.28
CA ILE A 42 -11.17 -7.66 0.31
C ILE A 42 -11.25 -6.66 -0.85
N LEU A 43 -12.42 -6.53 -1.48
CA LEU A 43 -12.63 -5.62 -2.61
C LEU A 43 -12.40 -4.15 -2.21
N SER A 44 -12.91 -3.74 -1.04
CA SER A 44 -12.68 -2.38 -0.53
C SER A 44 -11.21 -2.11 -0.22
N ALA A 45 -10.47 -3.11 0.28
CA ALA A 45 -9.04 -2.98 0.54
C ALA A 45 -8.22 -2.82 -0.76
N LEU A 46 -8.52 -3.63 -1.77
CA LEU A 46 -7.87 -3.55 -3.09
C LEU A 46 -8.23 -2.24 -3.83
N ASP A 47 -9.49 -1.80 -3.74
CA ASP A 47 -9.90 -0.52 -4.32
C ASP A 47 -9.20 0.67 -3.64
N TYR A 48 -9.05 0.62 -2.31
CA TYR A 48 -8.28 1.64 -1.59
C TYR A 48 -6.82 1.71 -2.08
N VAL A 49 -6.14 0.55 -2.24
CA VAL A 49 -4.76 0.54 -2.76
C VAL A 49 -4.70 1.20 -4.14
N ARG A 50 -5.61 0.84 -5.04
CA ARG A 50 -5.69 1.39 -6.39
C ARG A 50 -5.97 2.90 -6.41
N ILE A 51 -6.76 3.42 -5.46
CA ILE A 51 -7.20 4.82 -5.45
C ILE A 51 -6.22 5.72 -4.71
N TYR A 52 -5.61 5.28 -3.62
CA TYR A 52 -4.76 6.14 -2.81
C TYR A 52 -3.27 5.84 -2.99
N PRO A 53 -2.71 4.68 -2.62
CA PRO A 53 -1.30 4.41 -2.83
C PRO A 53 -0.85 4.57 -4.29
N ASP A 54 -1.53 3.93 -5.22
CA ASP A 54 -1.09 3.90 -6.62
C ASP A 54 -1.21 5.26 -7.33
N LYS A 55 -2.10 6.16 -6.86
CA LYS A 55 -2.31 7.47 -7.51
C LYS A 55 -1.68 8.65 -6.80
N TRP A 56 -1.37 8.53 -5.52
CA TRP A 56 -0.92 9.67 -4.73
C TRP A 56 0.35 9.40 -3.93
N HIS A 57 0.46 8.24 -3.28
CA HIS A 57 1.58 7.89 -2.44
C HIS A 57 2.82 7.55 -3.29
N HIS A 58 2.77 6.54 -4.15
CA HIS A 58 3.89 6.17 -5.01
C HIS A 58 4.34 7.31 -5.95
N PRO A 59 3.45 8.10 -6.59
CA PRO A 59 3.89 9.27 -7.35
C PRO A 59 4.60 10.34 -6.51
N ALA A 60 4.24 10.51 -5.24
CA ALA A 60 4.96 11.42 -4.35
C ALA A 60 6.36 10.90 -3.99
N GLU A 61 6.50 9.59 -3.83
CA GLU A 61 7.80 8.94 -3.64
C GLU A 61 8.67 9.01 -4.89
N ASP A 62 8.12 8.82 -6.07
CA ASP A 62 8.86 8.91 -7.34
C ASP A 62 9.54 10.28 -7.51
N VAL A 63 8.87 11.37 -7.13
CA VAL A 63 9.49 12.71 -7.12
C VAL A 63 10.69 12.77 -6.14
N ILE A 64 10.55 12.17 -4.98
CA ILE A 64 11.63 12.11 -3.97
C ILE A 64 12.78 11.21 -4.47
N PHE A 65 12.45 10.08 -5.06
CA PHE A 65 13.41 9.12 -5.61
C PHE A 65 14.25 9.75 -6.71
N GLU A 66 13.62 10.45 -7.65
CA GLU A 66 14.34 11.21 -8.68
C GLU A 66 15.31 12.23 -8.07
N LYS A 67 14.88 12.93 -7.02
CA LYS A 67 15.73 13.90 -6.33
C LYS A 67 16.94 13.26 -5.64
N LEU A 68 16.76 12.07 -5.03
CA LEU A 68 17.85 11.29 -4.43
C LEU A 68 18.83 10.80 -5.51
N ILE A 69 18.33 10.31 -6.65
CA ILE A 69 19.16 9.90 -7.79
C ILE A 69 19.99 11.07 -8.32
N GLN A 70 19.40 12.26 -8.49
CA GLN A 70 20.11 13.48 -8.91
C GLN A 70 21.24 13.83 -7.93
N LYS A 71 21.07 13.56 -6.65
CA LYS A 71 22.09 13.76 -5.61
C LYS A 71 23.16 12.65 -5.58
N LYS A 72 23.01 11.61 -6.41
CA LYS A 72 23.95 10.49 -6.55
C LYS A 72 24.20 9.77 -5.21
N VAL A 73 23.13 9.51 -4.46
CA VAL A 73 23.21 8.67 -3.26
C VAL A 73 23.69 7.26 -3.63
N LYS A 74 24.29 6.54 -2.67
CA LYS A 74 24.83 5.18 -2.93
C LYS A 74 23.76 4.20 -3.34
N GLU A 75 22.56 4.36 -2.82
CA GLU A 75 21.39 3.52 -3.03
C GLU A 75 20.64 3.81 -4.36
N SER A 76 21.25 4.60 -5.28
CA SER A 76 20.58 5.01 -6.53
C SER A 76 20.07 3.87 -7.39
N GLU A 77 20.76 2.71 -7.42
CA GLU A 77 20.29 1.54 -8.17
C GLU A 77 19.09 0.89 -7.48
N LEU A 78 19.12 0.72 -6.15
CA LEU A 78 17.97 0.25 -5.38
C LEU A 78 16.74 1.15 -5.57
N ILE A 79 16.94 2.48 -5.58
CA ILE A 79 15.87 3.44 -5.79
C ILE A 79 15.22 3.26 -7.17
N LYS A 80 16.00 3.01 -8.22
CA LYS A 80 15.46 2.70 -9.56
C LYS A 80 14.68 1.38 -9.60
N GLU A 81 15.15 0.37 -8.85
CA GLU A 81 14.42 -0.89 -8.69
C GLU A 81 13.06 -0.65 -8.03
N LEU A 82 12.99 0.16 -6.97
CA LEU A 82 11.75 0.52 -6.29
C LEU A 82 10.79 1.29 -7.19
N GLN A 83 11.27 2.22 -8.01
CA GLN A 83 10.42 2.88 -9.02
C GLN A 83 9.82 1.89 -10.03
N ASN A 84 10.57 0.86 -10.41
CA ASN A 84 10.02 -0.22 -11.24
C ASN A 84 9.03 -1.10 -10.47
N GLU A 85 9.27 -1.34 -9.18
CA GLU A 85 8.34 -2.07 -8.31
C GLU A 85 6.99 -1.34 -8.17
N HIS A 86 6.95 0.00 -8.15
CA HIS A 86 5.68 0.76 -8.21
C HIS A 86 4.82 0.35 -9.41
N GLN A 87 5.43 0.19 -10.60
CA GLN A 87 4.71 -0.24 -11.79
C GLN A 87 4.23 -1.70 -11.69
N GLN A 88 5.03 -2.57 -11.09
CA GLN A 88 4.63 -3.96 -10.83
C GLN A 88 3.48 -4.05 -9.83
N ILE A 89 3.54 -3.26 -8.75
CA ILE A 89 2.49 -3.17 -7.74
C ILE A 89 1.16 -2.76 -8.39
N ILE A 90 1.15 -1.72 -9.23
CA ILE A 90 -0.06 -1.29 -9.96
C ILE A 90 -0.64 -2.43 -10.82
N GLN A 91 0.22 -3.18 -11.52
CA GLN A 91 -0.22 -4.30 -12.34
C GLN A 91 -0.81 -5.43 -11.48
N GLU A 92 -0.14 -5.80 -10.39
CA GLU A 92 -0.63 -6.85 -9.49
C GLU A 92 -1.88 -6.41 -8.72
N THR A 93 -2.00 -5.14 -8.30
CA THR A 93 -3.25 -4.58 -7.73
C THR A 93 -4.43 -4.79 -8.68
N ASN A 94 -4.27 -4.41 -9.95
CA ASN A 94 -5.34 -4.54 -10.94
C ASN A 94 -5.67 -6.02 -11.21
N ARG A 95 -4.67 -6.89 -11.32
CA ARG A 95 -4.85 -8.32 -11.53
C ARG A 95 -5.63 -8.98 -10.39
N VAL A 96 -5.22 -8.73 -9.15
CA VAL A 96 -5.89 -9.31 -7.98
C VAL A 96 -7.30 -8.77 -7.83
N LEU A 97 -7.51 -7.47 -8.06
CA LEU A 97 -8.83 -6.86 -8.05
C LEU A 97 -9.77 -7.48 -9.11
N GLU A 98 -9.27 -7.74 -10.32
CA GLU A 98 -10.03 -8.42 -11.37
C GLU A 98 -10.44 -9.83 -10.95
N LEU A 99 -9.53 -10.62 -10.36
CA LEU A 99 -9.84 -11.96 -9.88
C LEU A 99 -10.93 -11.95 -8.79
N PHE A 100 -10.87 -11.03 -7.83
CA PHE A 100 -11.91 -10.94 -6.79
C PHE A 100 -13.23 -10.37 -7.32
N ASN A 101 -13.23 -9.48 -8.30
CA ASN A 101 -14.44 -9.04 -8.99
C ASN A 101 -15.10 -10.21 -9.75
N ASN A 102 -14.32 -11.06 -10.42
CA ASN A 102 -14.84 -12.27 -11.06
C ASN A 102 -15.52 -13.20 -10.05
N VAL A 103 -14.95 -13.35 -8.84
CA VAL A 103 -15.60 -14.12 -7.75
C VAL A 103 -16.91 -13.45 -7.33
N ALA A 104 -16.96 -12.12 -7.21
CA ALA A 104 -18.16 -11.38 -6.84
C ALA A 104 -19.27 -11.47 -7.89
N GLU A 105 -18.91 -11.67 -9.15
CA GLU A 105 -19.83 -11.86 -10.28
C GLU A 105 -20.18 -13.34 -10.56
N ASP A 106 -19.90 -14.23 -9.61
CA ASP A 106 -20.11 -15.69 -9.75
C ASP A 106 -19.37 -16.34 -10.95
N CYS A 107 -18.31 -15.70 -11.44
CA CYS A 107 -17.44 -16.28 -12.45
C CYS A 107 -16.54 -17.37 -11.86
N ILE A 108 -16.20 -18.37 -12.66
CA ILE A 108 -15.35 -19.47 -12.22
C ILE A 108 -13.89 -18.98 -12.13
N VAL A 109 -13.37 -18.91 -10.91
CA VAL A 109 -11.95 -18.68 -10.60
C VAL A 109 -11.46 -19.82 -9.74
N THR A 110 -10.30 -20.39 -10.05
CA THR A 110 -9.75 -21.46 -9.20
C THR A 110 -9.21 -20.89 -7.90
N ALA A 111 -9.40 -21.59 -6.79
CA ALA A 111 -8.89 -21.16 -5.48
C ALA A 111 -7.35 -21.02 -5.51
N ASP A 112 -6.66 -21.90 -6.22
CA ASP A 112 -5.20 -21.86 -6.36
C ASP A 112 -4.73 -20.57 -7.05
N GLU A 113 -5.33 -20.20 -8.17
CA GLU A 113 -5.02 -18.97 -8.89
C GLU A 113 -5.28 -17.73 -8.01
N LEU A 114 -6.46 -17.67 -7.39
CA LEU A 114 -6.86 -16.56 -6.52
C LEU A 114 -5.90 -16.37 -5.34
N LEU A 115 -5.63 -17.44 -4.60
CA LEU A 115 -4.79 -17.40 -3.42
C LEU A 115 -3.32 -17.15 -3.74
N THR A 116 -2.83 -17.73 -4.84
CA THR A 116 -1.45 -17.51 -5.29
C THR A 116 -1.25 -16.04 -5.68
N ALA A 117 -2.16 -15.46 -6.46
CA ALA A 117 -2.09 -14.06 -6.85
C ALA A 117 -2.20 -13.10 -5.64
N ALA A 118 -3.16 -13.34 -4.74
CA ALA A 118 -3.36 -12.51 -3.56
C ALA A 118 -2.15 -12.54 -2.60
N ARG A 119 -1.60 -13.72 -2.33
CA ARG A 119 -0.41 -13.86 -1.48
C ARG A 119 0.83 -13.26 -2.10
N HIS A 120 1.00 -13.40 -3.40
CA HIS A 120 2.10 -12.76 -4.13
C HIS A 120 2.00 -11.23 -4.02
N PHE A 121 0.83 -10.66 -4.27
CA PHE A 121 0.57 -9.23 -4.13
C PHE A 121 0.89 -8.71 -2.72
N ILE A 122 0.39 -9.38 -1.66
CA ILE A 122 0.64 -8.99 -0.28
C ILE A 122 2.14 -9.04 0.04
N THR A 123 2.83 -10.09 -0.40
CA THR A 123 4.27 -10.25 -0.19
C THR A 123 5.07 -9.15 -0.89
N LEU A 124 4.72 -8.84 -2.15
CA LEU A 124 5.35 -7.77 -2.92
C LEU A 124 5.21 -6.42 -2.21
N GLN A 125 4.00 -6.09 -1.78
CA GLN A 125 3.73 -4.84 -1.04
C GLN A 125 4.53 -4.74 0.26
N ILE A 126 4.56 -5.80 1.08
CA ILE A 126 5.30 -5.80 2.34
C ILE A 126 6.79 -5.61 2.10
N GLN A 127 7.38 -6.38 1.19
CA GLN A 127 8.81 -6.28 0.87
C GLN A 127 9.20 -4.91 0.31
N HIS A 128 8.33 -4.31 -0.49
CA HIS A 128 8.51 -2.97 -1.03
C HIS A 128 8.56 -1.93 0.10
N LEU A 129 7.55 -1.89 0.98
CA LEU A 129 7.49 -1.00 2.13
C LEU A 129 8.70 -1.16 3.07
N GLU A 130 9.17 -2.39 3.29
CA GLU A 130 10.35 -2.68 4.11
C GLU A 130 11.62 -2.08 3.49
N LYS A 131 11.86 -2.29 2.19
CA LYS A 131 13.02 -1.73 1.48
C LYS A 131 13.06 -0.19 1.56
N GLU A 132 11.91 0.46 1.39
CA GLU A 132 11.81 1.92 1.47
C GLU A 132 12.08 2.44 2.88
N ASN A 133 11.45 1.83 3.88
CA ASN A 133 11.64 2.20 5.27
C ASN A 133 13.09 2.02 5.74
N GLU A 134 13.75 0.94 5.31
CA GLU A 134 15.10 0.61 5.76
C GLU A 134 16.20 1.37 4.99
N HIS A 135 16.01 1.58 3.69
CA HIS A 135 17.09 2.04 2.83
C HIS A 135 16.87 3.42 2.22
N VAL A 136 15.63 3.85 1.98
CA VAL A 136 15.36 5.10 1.26
C VAL A 136 14.94 6.23 2.20
N TYR A 137 14.03 5.99 3.10
CA TYR A 137 13.52 7.02 4.00
C TYR A 137 14.61 7.65 4.89
N PRO A 138 15.59 6.91 5.43
CA PRO A 138 16.70 7.52 6.17
C PRO A 138 17.56 8.47 5.32
N LEU A 139 17.60 8.27 3.99
CA LEU A 139 18.36 9.15 3.09
C LEU A 139 17.76 10.54 2.95
N MET A 140 16.44 10.67 3.11
CA MET A 140 15.76 11.97 3.01
C MET A 140 16.31 12.97 4.03
N ASP A 141 16.48 12.54 5.28
CA ASP A 141 16.99 13.41 6.35
C ASP A 141 18.47 13.78 6.16
N SER A 142 19.28 12.88 5.60
CA SER A 142 20.71 13.09 5.40
C SER A 142 21.07 13.81 4.10
N SER A 143 20.22 13.71 3.07
CA SER A 143 20.53 14.18 1.72
C SER A 143 19.85 15.49 1.34
N PHE A 144 18.69 15.81 1.93
CA PHE A 144 17.89 16.97 1.53
C PHE A 144 18.11 18.20 2.39
N SER A 145 18.42 19.31 1.73
CA SER A 145 18.40 20.65 2.31
C SER A 145 16.98 21.24 2.27
N GLU A 146 16.78 22.37 2.98
CA GLU A 146 15.52 23.13 2.88
C GLU A 146 15.20 23.58 1.45
N LYS A 147 16.21 23.80 0.62
CA LYS A 147 16.03 24.16 -0.79
C LYS A 147 15.46 22.96 -1.56
N ASP A 148 15.98 21.76 -1.34
CA ASP A 148 15.51 20.56 -1.99
C ASP A 148 14.05 20.28 -1.62
N TRP A 149 13.70 20.42 -0.33
CA TRP A 149 12.31 20.26 0.11
C TRP A 149 11.36 21.27 -0.52
N ARG A 150 11.77 22.52 -0.70
CA ARG A 150 10.96 23.52 -1.41
C ARG A 150 10.76 23.21 -2.89
N GLU A 151 11.71 22.53 -3.52
CA GLU A 151 11.57 22.05 -4.91
C GLU A 151 10.59 20.87 -4.97
N ILE A 152 10.76 19.87 -4.10
CA ILE A 152 9.87 18.71 -3.97
C ILE A 152 8.41 19.14 -3.69
N GLU A 153 8.20 20.12 -2.80
CA GLU A 153 6.85 20.64 -2.48
C GLU A 153 6.10 21.23 -3.67
N LYS A 154 6.77 21.64 -4.74
CA LYS A 154 6.12 22.18 -5.95
C LYS A 154 5.58 21.07 -6.85
N GLU A 155 6.12 19.87 -6.72
CA GLU A 155 5.83 18.74 -7.60
C GLU A 155 4.92 17.71 -6.90
N VAL A 156 5.08 17.53 -5.58
CA VAL A 156 4.30 16.58 -4.79
C VAL A 156 2.93 17.13 -4.45
N ILE A 157 1.88 16.40 -4.82
CA ILE A 157 0.49 16.68 -4.44
C ILE A 157 0.11 15.73 -3.31
N LEU A 158 0.02 16.27 -2.07
CA LEU A 158 -0.46 15.51 -0.93
C LEU A 158 -1.99 15.46 -0.94
N GLN A 159 -2.54 14.25 -0.79
CA GLN A 159 -3.97 14.01 -0.63
C GLN A 159 -4.27 13.49 0.78
N SER A 160 -5.49 13.77 1.25
CA SER A 160 -5.97 13.18 2.49
C SER A 160 -6.28 11.71 2.26
N ASP A 161 -5.77 10.87 3.14
CA ASP A 161 -6.06 9.43 3.14
C ASP A 161 -7.58 9.19 3.28
N PRO A 162 -8.23 8.51 2.31
CA PRO A 162 -9.68 8.34 2.30
C PRO A 162 -10.18 7.30 3.31
N LEU A 163 -9.30 6.43 3.81
CA LEU A 163 -9.64 5.36 4.78
C LEU A 163 -9.29 5.78 6.21
N PHE A 164 -8.08 6.30 6.44
CA PHE A 164 -7.56 6.62 7.76
C PHE A 164 -7.46 8.12 8.05
N GLY A 165 -7.85 8.97 7.09
CA GLY A 165 -7.84 10.42 7.26
C GLY A 165 -8.96 10.92 8.18
N SER A 166 -8.91 12.22 8.53
CA SER A 166 -9.92 12.87 9.38
C SER A 166 -11.33 12.92 8.77
N THR A 167 -11.43 12.76 7.46
CA THR A 167 -12.67 12.68 6.68
C THR A 167 -12.65 11.39 5.87
N SER A 168 -12.79 10.24 6.57
CA SER A 168 -12.91 8.96 5.86
C SER A 168 -14.16 8.99 4.98
N LYS A 169 -14.02 8.46 3.76
CA LYS A 169 -15.16 8.33 2.86
C LYS A 169 -16.09 7.23 3.38
N LYS A 170 -17.40 7.46 3.28
CA LYS A 170 -18.44 6.49 3.73
C LYS A 170 -18.27 5.12 3.08
N GLU A 171 -17.75 5.07 1.87
CA GLU A 171 -17.49 3.82 1.12
C GLU A 171 -16.49 2.89 1.83
N TYR A 172 -15.59 3.44 2.68
CA TYR A 172 -14.61 2.67 3.44
C TYR A 172 -15.00 2.44 4.92
N ASP A 173 -16.19 2.86 5.37
CA ASP A 173 -16.60 2.72 6.77
C ASP A 173 -16.61 1.25 7.24
N HIS A 174 -17.02 0.31 6.41
CA HIS A 174 -17.02 -1.12 6.72
C HIS A 174 -15.60 -1.63 6.90
N LEU A 175 -14.73 -1.39 5.94
CA LEU A 175 -13.30 -1.75 5.98
C LEU A 175 -12.61 -1.15 7.21
N TYR A 176 -12.82 0.13 7.50
CA TYR A 176 -12.23 0.79 8.66
C TYR A 176 -12.61 0.12 9.97
N ARG A 177 -13.93 -0.13 10.18
CA ARG A 177 -14.42 -0.80 11.39
C ARG A 177 -13.88 -2.22 11.50
N TYR A 178 -13.78 -2.92 10.39
CA TYR A 178 -13.21 -4.26 10.35
C TYR A 178 -11.76 -4.25 10.82
N ILE A 179 -10.91 -3.37 10.27
CA ILE A 179 -9.50 -3.23 10.67
C ILE A 179 -9.38 -2.96 12.18
N ILE A 180 -10.13 -1.99 12.70
CA ILE A 180 -10.12 -1.65 14.13
C ILE A 180 -10.56 -2.82 15.02
N THR A 181 -11.53 -3.61 14.57
CA THR A 181 -12.02 -4.78 15.33
C THR A 181 -10.97 -5.90 15.34
N LEU A 182 -10.33 -6.13 14.20
CA LEU A 182 -9.26 -7.13 14.06
C LEU A 182 -8.05 -6.79 14.97
N GLU A 183 -7.66 -5.53 15.03
CA GLU A 183 -6.57 -5.07 15.89
C GLU A 183 -6.88 -5.29 17.38
N LYS A 184 -8.08 -4.93 17.84
CA LYS A 184 -8.51 -5.13 19.22
C LYS A 184 -8.60 -6.60 19.64
N SER A 185 -8.88 -7.49 18.70
CA SER A 185 -8.97 -8.93 19.00
C SER A 185 -7.62 -9.58 19.29
N LYS A 186 -6.50 -8.92 18.96
CA LYS A 186 -5.14 -9.39 19.22
C LYS A 186 -4.54 -8.88 20.53
N GLU A 187 -5.12 -7.84 21.10
CA GLU A 187 -4.68 -7.27 22.38
C GLU A 187 -5.28 -8.02 23.60
N ASN A 188 -6.23 -8.94 23.37
CA ASN A 188 -6.87 -9.80 24.37
C ASN A 188 -6.40 -11.25 24.25
#